data_16f004546ba75c55c0c52115473b59ae
#
_entry.id   16f004546ba75c55c0c52115473b59ae
#
_cell.length_a   1.000
_cell.length_b   1.000
_cell.length_c   1.000
_cell.angle_alpha   90.00
_cell.angle_beta   90.00
_cell.angle_gamma   90.00
#
_symmetry.space_group_name_H-M   'P 1'
#
loop_
_entity.id
_entity.type
_entity.pdbx_description
1 polymer ?
#
loop_
_entity_poly.entity_id
_entity_poly.type
_entity_poly.pdbx_seq_one_letter_code
_entity_poly.pdbx_strand_id
1 'polypeptide(L)'
;MGLRRRLRNWRENLRQKRKARANASRPVVQEPQRFQSNEQKWIVAKSPKPLNLFMVTALYDFFPTQPDECGFSAGDPLEVVDSSNTWWMAKNYRTKERGLIPSNYVTSDASLSNVCEAWYDVDRLEAERRLLVPGVQFGTYILRPCEQPGSPYCLSVRANGVNIKHFRVYVDEGGKRFCLSPDVSFGSLEALISYYQSNLIDAEVGLVEARPHRVPPPLSFKECFIHYEDVNLEKELGRGHFGVVFAGSIRSVRVAVKKSLTGTNDEAFHEEAKVMHILSHQRIVRFLGFCCDAPDGHVLIITEFMPNGALRDYLQTSEGRSLTYQQLISITDQVVKAMVYLEKVKVVHRDLRAANVLVDADGSVKVADFGLTKILGFNQNFTEGSFPFRWTAPEATNANYKPDTKADVWSFGVLMFEVLTYGRTPYEECKSLAELMNFLVEGRRLPSPQTFGFPCDSVVYSIMKSCWEMHPEERPSFQKLSADIEGVIVSMEGRYDACWNTMVEN
;
A
#
# COMPACT_ATOMS: atom_id res chain seq x y z
N MET A 1 -6.38 -19.58 32.83
CA MET A 1 -7.71 -20.25 32.96
C MET A 1 -8.89 -19.49 32.30
N GLY A 2 -8.73 -18.23 31.92
CA GLY A 2 -9.84 -17.40 31.37
C GLY A 2 -10.18 -17.63 29.89
N LEU A 3 -9.19 -17.80 29.03
CA LEU A 3 -9.39 -17.83 27.58
C LEU A 3 -10.06 -19.13 27.09
N ARG A 4 -9.64 -20.28 27.65
CA ARG A 4 -10.28 -21.58 27.32
C ARG A 4 -11.76 -21.61 27.72
N ARG A 5 -12.14 -20.88 28.78
CA ARG A 5 -13.53 -20.76 29.23
C ARG A 5 -14.33 -19.83 28.25
N ARG A 6 -13.73 -18.75 27.74
CA ARG A 6 -14.38 -17.84 26.78
C ARG A 6 -14.56 -18.47 25.40
N LEU A 7 -13.57 -19.23 24.90
CA LEU A 7 -13.68 -19.97 23.65
C LEU A 7 -14.68 -21.11 23.73
N ARG A 8 -14.80 -21.78 24.88
CA ARG A 8 -15.82 -22.79 25.13
C ARG A 8 -17.23 -22.16 25.12
N ASN A 9 -17.40 -21.03 25.80
CA ASN A 9 -18.68 -20.29 25.84
C ASN A 9 -19.04 -19.74 24.45
N TRP A 10 -18.06 -19.30 23.65
CA TRP A 10 -18.28 -18.83 22.28
C TRP A 10 -18.68 -19.99 21.34
N ARG A 11 -18.04 -21.16 21.47
CA ARG A 11 -18.44 -22.38 20.72
C ARG A 11 -19.82 -22.90 21.12
N GLU A 12 -20.17 -22.82 22.40
CA GLU A 12 -21.50 -23.16 22.90
C GLU A 12 -22.56 -22.19 22.39
N ASN A 13 -22.28 -20.89 22.38
CA ASN A 13 -23.18 -19.87 21.80
C ASN A 13 -23.39 -20.06 20.29
N LEU A 14 -22.36 -20.42 19.54
CA LEU A 14 -22.50 -20.77 18.12
C LEU A 14 -23.31 -22.05 17.92
N ARG A 15 -23.13 -23.06 18.77
CA ARG A 15 -23.96 -24.29 18.72
C ARG A 15 -25.42 -24.01 19.06
N GLN A 16 -25.70 -23.16 20.05
CA GLN A 16 -27.07 -22.74 20.38
C GLN A 16 -27.72 -21.93 19.26
N LYS A 17 -26.98 -20.99 18.63
CA LYS A 17 -27.48 -20.25 17.46
C LYS A 17 -27.74 -21.15 16.25
N ARG A 18 -26.94 -22.19 16.03
CA ARG A 18 -27.19 -23.19 14.97
C ARG A 18 -28.41 -24.07 15.28
N LYS A 19 -28.63 -24.49 16.55
CA LYS A 19 -29.82 -25.22 16.95
C LYS A 19 -31.08 -24.36 16.87
N ALA A 20 -31.03 -23.08 17.23
CA ALA A 20 -32.15 -22.15 17.10
C ALA A 20 -32.54 -21.92 15.63
N ARG A 21 -31.58 -21.87 14.69
CA ARG A 21 -31.86 -21.79 13.25
C ARG A 21 -32.43 -23.06 12.66
N ALA A 22 -32.02 -24.25 13.13
CA ALA A 22 -32.54 -25.53 12.68
C ALA A 22 -34.01 -25.78 13.12
N ASN A 23 -34.46 -25.17 14.22
CA ASN A 23 -35.84 -25.28 14.69
C ASN A 23 -36.80 -24.22 14.09
N ALA A 24 -36.29 -23.25 13.32
CA ALA A 24 -37.10 -22.21 12.69
C ALA A 24 -37.63 -22.56 11.30
N SER A 25 -37.44 -23.80 10.82
CA SER A 25 -37.80 -24.22 9.47
C SER A 25 -38.95 -25.24 9.50
N ARG A 26 -40.15 -24.78 9.82
CA ARG A 26 -41.39 -25.45 9.39
C ARG A 26 -42.49 -24.40 9.20
N PRO A 27 -43.05 -24.24 8.01
CA PRO A 27 -44.19 -23.34 7.78
C PRO A 27 -45.49 -23.97 8.25
N VAL A 28 -46.23 -23.28 9.11
CA VAL A 28 -47.65 -23.56 9.39
C VAL A 28 -48.46 -22.61 8.52
N VAL A 29 -49.22 -23.19 7.60
CA VAL A 29 -50.22 -22.47 6.78
C VAL A 29 -51.41 -22.17 7.66
N GLN A 30 -51.82 -20.90 7.82
CA GLN A 30 -53.13 -20.50 8.34
C GLN A 30 -53.76 -19.47 7.39
N GLU A 31 -55.07 -19.66 7.13
CA GLU A 31 -55.93 -18.87 6.25
C GLU A 31 -56.17 -17.43 6.74
N PRO A 32 -56.64 -16.53 5.85
CA PRO A 32 -56.65 -15.07 6.13
C PRO A 32 -57.87 -14.64 6.93
N GLN A 33 -57.67 -14.00 8.05
CA GLN A 33 -58.70 -13.18 8.74
C GLN A 33 -58.65 -11.71 8.31
N ARG A 34 -59.82 -11.16 8.01
CA ARG A 34 -60.04 -9.76 7.67
C ARG A 34 -59.66 -8.87 8.85
N PHE A 35 -58.88 -7.83 8.60
CA PHE A 35 -58.60 -6.78 9.56
C PHE A 35 -59.21 -5.43 9.15
N GLN A 36 -59.84 -4.81 10.15
CA GLN A 36 -60.43 -3.49 10.11
C GLN A 36 -59.33 -2.41 10.15
N SER A 37 -59.59 -1.31 9.46
CA SER A 37 -58.78 -0.10 9.39
C SER A 37 -58.52 0.57 10.76
N ASN A 38 -57.28 0.75 11.10
CA ASN A 38 -56.84 1.74 12.10
C ASN A 38 -55.74 2.62 11.50
N GLU A 39 -56.01 3.89 11.39
CA GLU A 39 -55.08 4.94 10.97
C GLU A 39 -53.89 5.01 11.95
N GLN A 40 -52.73 4.56 11.53
CA GLN A 40 -51.46 4.88 12.20
C GLN A 40 -50.64 5.80 11.31
N LYS A 41 -50.28 6.95 11.90
CA LYS A 41 -49.42 7.98 11.32
C LYS A 41 -48.11 7.38 10.79
N TRP A 42 -47.92 7.50 9.49
CA TRP A 42 -46.64 7.16 8.85
C TRP A 42 -45.59 8.18 9.29
N ILE A 43 -44.58 7.72 10.05
CA ILE A 43 -43.34 8.46 10.24
C ILE A 43 -42.64 8.37 8.89
N VAL A 44 -42.53 9.49 8.19
CA VAL A 44 -41.77 9.60 6.95
C VAL A 44 -40.32 9.30 7.29
N ALA A 45 -39.85 8.08 6.96
CA ALA A 45 -38.47 7.73 6.97
C ALA A 45 -37.72 8.68 6.02
N LYS A 46 -36.68 9.35 6.52
CA LYS A 46 -35.80 10.18 5.68
C LYS A 46 -35.41 9.39 4.44
N SER A 47 -35.60 9.97 3.27
CA SER A 47 -35.18 9.42 1.99
C SER A 47 -33.74 8.94 2.07
N PRO A 48 -33.44 7.71 1.59
CA PRO A 48 -32.06 7.22 1.56
C PRO A 48 -31.22 8.19 0.73
N LYS A 49 -29.98 8.46 1.21
CA LYS A 49 -28.98 9.21 0.43
C LYS A 49 -28.89 8.58 -0.95
N PRO A 50 -28.74 9.35 -2.03
CA PRO A 50 -28.54 8.78 -3.36
C PRO A 50 -27.36 7.82 -3.31
N LEU A 51 -27.61 6.56 -3.66
CA LEU A 51 -26.59 5.54 -3.85
C LEU A 51 -25.73 6.01 -5.03
N ASN A 52 -24.45 6.27 -4.81
CA ASN A 52 -23.49 6.53 -5.87
C ASN A 52 -23.19 5.19 -6.56
N LEU A 53 -24.07 4.78 -7.47
CA LEU A 53 -23.86 3.61 -8.32
C LEU A 53 -22.77 3.93 -9.33
N PHE A 54 -21.73 3.13 -9.37
CA PHE A 54 -20.68 3.24 -10.39
C PHE A 54 -20.26 1.85 -10.86
N MET A 55 -19.81 1.80 -12.11
CA MET A 55 -19.37 0.56 -12.73
C MET A 55 -17.88 0.35 -12.51
N VAL A 56 -17.51 -0.91 -12.27
CA VAL A 56 -16.11 -1.38 -12.22
C VAL A 56 -15.98 -2.64 -13.05
N THR A 57 -14.74 -2.94 -13.45
CA THR A 57 -14.40 -4.16 -14.16
C THR A 57 -13.52 -5.04 -13.28
N ALA A 58 -13.80 -6.33 -13.23
CA ALA A 58 -13.00 -7.32 -12.53
C ALA A 58 -11.61 -7.47 -13.17
N LEU A 59 -10.57 -7.40 -12.34
CA LEU A 59 -9.17 -7.61 -12.74
C LEU A 59 -8.73 -9.06 -12.58
N TYR A 60 -9.42 -9.84 -11.75
CA TYR A 60 -9.12 -11.23 -11.39
C TYR A 60 -10.39 -12.05 -11.30
N ASP A 61 -10.24 -13.36 -11.37
CA ASP A 61 -11.34 -14.27 -10.98
C ASP A 61 -11.50 -14.25 -9.46
N PHE A 62 -12.75 -14.28 -9.01
CA PHE A 62 -13.11 -14.38 -7.61
C PHE A 62 -14.15 -15.48 -7.40
N PHE A 63 -13.80 -16.46 -6.57
CA PHE A 63 -14.67 -17.56 -6.19
C PHE A 63 -15.18 -17.33 -4.77
N PRO A 64 -16.50 -17.16 -4.57
CA PRO A 64 -17.07 -16.87 -3.26
C PRO A 64 -16.79 -18.01 -2.27
N THR A 65 -16.37 -17.63 -1.07
CA THR A 65 -16.14 -18.55 0.05
C THR A 65 -17.24 -18.44 1.12
N GLN A 66 -18.03 -17.35 1.06
CA GLN A 66 -19.15 -17.08 1.96
C GLN A 66 -20.43 -16.83 1.17
N PRO A 67 -21.63 -17.12 1.77
CA PRO A 67 -22.91 -16.97 1.07
C PRO A 67 -23.29 -15.51 0.72
N ASP A 68 -22.65 -14.53 1.35
CA ASP A 68 -22.86 -13.10 1.13
C ASP A 68 -21.87 -12.48 0.14
N GLU A 69 -20.98 -13.28 -0.43
CA GLU A 69 -20.02 -12.85 -1.45
C GLU A 69 -20.58 -13.04 -2.86
N CYS A 70 -20.15 -12.18 -3.79
CA CYS A 70 -20.54 -12.24 -5.21
C CYS A 70 -19.36 -12.73 -6.07
N GLY A 71 -19.53 -13.87 -6.72
CA GLY A 71 -18.53 -14.44 -7.63
C GLY A 71 -18.44 -13.69 -8.95
N PHE A 72 -17.23 -13.64 -9.53
CA PHE A 72 -16.99 -13.04 -10.84
C PHE A 72 -15.72 -13.59 -11.49
N SER A 73 -15.64 -13.41 -12.81
CA SER A 73 -14.44 -13.70 -13.58
C SER A 73 -13.77 -12.37 -14.02
N ALA A 74 -12.47 -12.43 -14.30
CA ALA A 74 -11.72 -11.30 -14.86
C ALA A 74 -12.43 -10.77 -16.13
N GLY A 75 -12.60 -9.45 -16.21
CA GLY A 75 -13.35 -8.79 -17.27
C GLY A 75 -14.86 -8.64 -17.00
N ASP A 76 -15.42 -9.23 -15.94
CA ASP A 76 -16.85 -9.06 -15.63
C ASP A 76 -17.15 -7.61 -15.22
N PRO A 77 -18.23 -6.99 -15.76
CA PRO A 77 -18.70 -5.69 -15.32
C PRO A 77 -19.51 -5.84 -14.02
N LEU A 78 -19.16 -5.05 -13.01
CA LEU A 78 -19.78 -5.07 -11.70
C LEU A 78 -20.32 -3.67 -11.36
N GLU A 79 -21.55 -3.61 -10.87
CA GLU A 79 -22.20 -2.38 -10.40
C GLU A 79 -21.99 -2.27 -8.89
N VAL A 80 -21.17 -1.33 -8.46
CA VAL A 80 -20.92 -1.07 -7.04
C VAL A 80 -22.06 -0.25 -6.46
N VAL A 81 -22.62 -0.76 -5.37
CA VAL A 81 -23.75 -0.16 -4.65
C VAL A 81 -23.27 0.55 -3.37
N ASP A 82 -22.26 -0.01 -2.72
CA ASP A 82 -21.63 0.54 -1.52
C ASP A 82 -20.13 0.27 -1.54
N SER A 83 -19.34 1.34 -1.44
CA SER A 83 -17.87 1.32 -1.43
C SER A 83 -17.28 1.87 -0.12
N SER A 84 -18.05 1.85 0.96
CA SER A 84 -17.64 2.42 2.25
C SER A 84 -16.53 1.63 2.97
N ASN A 85 -16.32 0.38 2.58
CA ASN A 85 -15.36 -0.55 3.19
C ASN A 85 -14.38 -1.12 2.16
N THR A 86 -13.44 -1.95 2.58
CA THR A 86 -12.52 -2.70 1.72
C THR A 86 -13.21 -3.80 0.91
N TRP A 87 -14.35 -4.30 1.39
CA TRP A 87 -15.26 -5.16 0.67
C TRP A 87 -16.46 -4.33 0.24
N TRP A 88 -16.69 -4.25 -1.06
CA TRP A 88 -17.74 -3.46 -1.65
C TRP A 88 -18.98 -4.29 -1.91
N MET A 89 -20.15 -3.74 -1.65
CA MET A 89 -21.39 -4.37 -2.08
C MET A 89 -21.60 -4.12 -3.58
N ALA A 90 -21.65 -5.17 -4.37
CA ALA A 90 -21.79 -5.05 -5.81
C ALA A 90 -22.77 -6.07 -6.41
N LYS A 91 -23.13 -5.83 -7.65
CA LYS A 91 -23.92 -6.75 -8.48
C LYS A 91 -23.12 -7.10 -9.74
N ASN A 92 -22.91 -8.37 -9.99
CA ASN A 92 -22.33 -8.86 -11.23
C ASN A 92 -23.37 -8.75 -12.37
N TYR A 93 -23.02 -8.02 -13.42
CA TYR A 93 -23.94 -7.82 -14.56
C TYR A 93 -24.12 -9.08 -15.41
N ARG A 94 -23.12 -9.99 -15.43
CA ARG A 94 -23.19 -11.26 -16.17
C ARG A 94 -24.03 -12.32 -15.45
N THR A 95 -23.73 -12.58 -14.16
CA THR A 95 -24.43 -13.64 -13.39
C THR A 95 -25.70 -13.14 -12.71
N LYS A 96 -25.90 -11.82 -12.59
CA LYS A 96 -26.99 -11.16 -11.84
C LYS A 96 -26.93 -11.34 -10.32
N GLU A 97 -25.92 -12.01 -9.82
CA GLU A 97 -25.69 -12.20 -8.39
C GLU A 97 -25.32 -10.88 -7.72
N ARG A 98 -25.63 -10.79 -6.43
CA ARG A 98 -25.28 -9.64 -5.58
C ARG A 98 -24.58 -10.15 -4.33
N GLY A 99 -23.56 -9.41 -3.90
CA GLY A 99 -22.83 -9.72 -2.70
C GLY A 99 -21.59 -8.84 -2.54
N LEU A 100 -20.80 -9.18 -1.55
CA LEU A 100 -19.54 -8.51 -1.26
C LEU A 100 -18.49 -8.93 -2.28
N ILE A 101 -17.72 -7.95 -2.72
CA ILE A 101 -16.57 -8.13 -3.61
C ILE A 101 -15.33 -7.45 -3.01
N PRO A 102 -14.12 -8.00 -3.16
CA PRO A 102 -12.90 -7.36 -2.70
C PRO A 102 -12.56 -6.17 -3.61
N SER A 103 -12.41 -4.96 -3.03
CA SER A 103 -12.18 -3.72 -3.79
C SER A 103 -10.87 -3.72 -4.58
N ASN A 104 -9.88 -4.48 -4.15
CA ASN A 104 -8.59 -4.65 -4.81
C ASN A 104 -8.60 -5.66 -5.98
N TYR A 105 -9.75 -6.28 -6.26
CA TYR A 105 -9.96 -7.18 -7.40
C TYR A 105 -10.62 -6.50 -8.59
N VAL A 106 -10.96 -5.22 -8.46
CA VAL A 106 -11.72 -4.49 -9.46
C VAL A 106 -11.11 -3.12 -9.76
N THR A 107 -11.42 -2.56 -10.92
CA THR A 107 -11.01 -1.21 -11.33
C THR A 107 -12.17 -0.42 -11.91
N SER A 108 -12.20 0.88 -11.61
CA SER A 108 -13.11 1.83 -12.27
C SER A 108 -12.54 2.40 -13.58
N ASP A 109 -11.29 2.12 -13.88
CA ASP A 109 -10.64 2.56 -15.12
C ASP A 109 -10.97 1.61 -16.27
N ALA A 110 -11.92 2.01 -17.11
CA ALA A 110 -12.37 1.23 -18.26
C ALA A 110 -11.25 1.00 -19.31
N SER A 111 -10.21 1.85 -19.35
CA SER A 111 -9.08 1.69 -20.25
C SER A 111 -8.19 0.51 -19.87
N LEU A 112 -8.19 0.12 -18.59
CA LEU A 112 -7.41 -1.01 -18.07
C LEU A 112 -8.09 -2.37 -18.30
N SER A 113 -9.39 -2.41 -18.56
CA SER A 113 -10.13 -3.66 -18.73
C SER A 113 -9.65 -4.49 -19.92
N ASN A 114 -9.16 -3.83 -20.97
CA ASN A 114 -8.72 -4.47 -22.23
C ASN A 114 -7.21 -4.77 -22.28
N VAL A 115 -6.42 -4.24 -21.32
CA VAL A 115 -4.97 -4.46 -21.22
C VAL A 115 -4.58 -5.08 -19.87
N CYS A 116 -5.52 -5.72 -19.17
CA CYS A 116 -5.31 -6.22 -17.83
C CYS A 116 -4.16 -7.24 -17.71
N GLU A 117 -3.84 -7.98 -18.76
CA GLU A 117 -2.69 -8.89 -18.77
C GLU A 117 -1.34 -8.16 -18.69
N ALA A 118 -1.24 -6.98 -19.30
CA ALA A 118 -0.02 -6.16 -19.30
C ALA A 118 0.05 -5.21 -18.10
N TRP A 119 -1.10 -4.95 -17.44
CA TRP A 119 -1.17 -3.98 -16.36
C TRP A 119 -0.63 -4.53 -15.05
N TYR A 120 0.29 -3.76 -14.47
CA TYR A 120 0.84 -4.01 -13.15
C TYR A 120 0.85 -2.71 -12.36
N ASP A 121 0.24 -2.70 -11.19
CA ASP A 121 0.37 -1.61 -10.23
C ASP A 121 1.74 -1.73 -9.52
N VAL A 122 2.78 -1.38 -10.27
CA VAL A 122 4.18 -1.53 -9.88
C VAL A 122 4.96 -0.27 -10.21
N ASP A 123 5.99 0.02 -9.43
CA ASP A 123 6.94 1.08 -9.74
C ASP A 123 7.93 0.65 -10.84
N ARG A 124 8.79 1.58 -11.22
CA ARG A 124 9.79 1.38 -12.25
C ARG A 124 10.76 0.24 -11.91
N LEU A 125 11.30 0.24 -10.69
CA LEU A 125 12.31 -0.73 -10.29
C LEU A 125 11.77 -2.16 -10.28
N GLU A 126 10.55 -2.34 -9.78
CA GLU A 126 9.89 -3.64 -9.78
C GLU A 126 9.53 -4.10 -11.21
N ALA A 127 9.15 -3.18 -12.10
CA ALA A 127 8.95 -3.51 -13.49
C ALA A 127 10.25 -3.99 -14.15
N GLU A 128 11.37 -3.31 -13.89
CA GLU A 128 12.70 -3.72 -14.35
C GLU A 128 13.07 -5.13 -13.82
N ARG A 129 12.90 -5.37 -12.52
CA ARG A 129 13.16 -6.69 -11.91
C ARG A 129 12.36 -7.79 -12.59
N ARG A 130 11.08 -7.59 -12.83
CA ARG A 130 10.19 -8.57 -13.47
C ARG A 130 10.56 -8.84 -14.91
N LEU A 131 11.01 -7.83 -15.62
CA LEU A 131 11.42 -7.95 -17.01
C LEU A 131 12.82 -8.54 -17.18
N LEU A 132 13.70 -8.43 -16.17
CA LEU A 132 15.07 -8.97 -16.19
C LEU A 132 15.16 -10.42 -15.72
N VAL A 133 14.07 -11.05 -15.30
CA VAL A 133 14.07 -12.47 -14.92
C VAL A 133 14.59 -13.33 -16.08
N PRO A 134 15.48 -14.30 -15.83
CA PRO A 134 15.95 -15.22 -16.86
C PRO A 134 14.80 -15.93 -17.57
N GLY A 135 14.87 -16.00 -18.89
CA GLY A 135 13.83 -16.62 -19.73
C GLY A 135 12.75 -15.68 -20.25
N VAL A 136 12.68 -14.43 -19.77
CA VAL A 136 11.81 -13.40 -20.36
C VAL A 136 12.37 -12.99 -21.72
N GLN A 137 11.54 -12.93 -22.75
CA GLN A 137 11.96 -12.59 -24.12
C GLN A 137 12.16 -11.09 -24.31
N PHE A 138 12.94 -10.70 -25.32
CA PHE A 138 12.99 -9.30 -25.79
C PHE A 138 11.64 -8.88 -26.36
N GLY A 139 11.24 -7.64 -26.09
CA GLY A 139 9.92 -7.15 -26.47
C GLY A 139 8.81 -7.49 -25.47
N THR A 140 9.10 -8.30 -24.43
CA THR A 140 8.15 -8.47 -23.31
C THR A 140 7.98 -7.15 -22.56
N TYR A 141 6.76 -6.79 -22.23
CA TYR A 141 6.43 -5.48 -21.68
C TYR A 141 5.50 -5.54 -20.46
N ILE A 142 5.54 -4.46 -19.69
CA ILE A 142 4.67 -4.17 -18.54
C ILE A 142 4.11 -2.77 -18.73
N LEU A 143 2.78 -2.63 -18.65
CA LEU A 143 2.11 -1.35 -18.51
C LEU A 143 1.93 -1.05 -17.02
N ARG A 144 2.35 0.12 -16.57
CA ARG A 144 2.33 0.52 -15.16
C ARG A 144 1.90 1.97 -14.98
N PRO A 145 1.52 2.39 -13.76
CA PRO A 145 1.26 3.79 -13.48
C PRO A 145 2.51 4.66 -13.71
N CYS A 146 2.27 5.90 -14.12
CA CYS A 146 3.26 6.96 -14.21
C CYS A 146 2.65 8.22 -13.58
N GLU A 147 3.40 8.91 -12.73
CA GLU A 147 2.88 10.06 -11.97
C GLU A 147 3.21 11.41 -12.63
N GLN A 148 3.75 11.37 -13.85
CA GLN A 148 4.09 12.59 -14.59
C GLN A 148 2.84 13.27 -15.19
N PRO A 149 2.77 14.61 -15.15
CA PRO A 149 1.65 15.35 -15.74
C PRO A 149 1.43 14.98 -17.22
N GLY A 150 0.18 14.71 -17.60
CA GLY A 150 -0.19 14.34 -18.96
C GLY A 150 0.19 12.91 -19.39
N SER A 151 0.81 12.12 -18.50
CA SER A 151 1.25 10.77 -18.78
C SER A 151 0.93 9.83 -17.61
N PRO A 152 -0.34 9.39 -17.47
CA PRO A 152 -0.75 8.54 -16.35
C PRO A 152 -0.21 7.11 -16.43
N TYR A 153 0.33 6.70 -17.59
CA TYR A 153 0.82 5.36 -17.84
C TYR A 153 2.25 5.37 -18.38
N CYS A 154 2.99 4.32 -18.09
CA CYS A 154 4.32 4.06 -18.62
C CYS A 154 4.41 2.60 -19.10
N LEU A 155 4.92 2.42 -20.30
CA LEU A 155 5.20 1.12 -20.88
C LEU A 155 6.69 0.80 -20.68
N SER A 156 6.98 -0.21 -19.87
CA SER A 156 8.33 -0.71 -19.62
C SER A 156 8.57 -1.94 -20.48
N VAL A 157 9.60 -1.95 -21.31
CA VAL A 157 9.83 -2.99 -22.33
C VAL A 157 11.24 -3.54 -22.19
N ARG A 158 11.39 -4.86 -22.19
CA ARG A 158 12.70 -5.51 -22.26
C ARG A 158 13.30 -5.30 -23.65
N ALA A 159 14.33 -4.47 -23.71
CA ALA A 159 15.14 -4.25 -24.91
C ALA A 159 16.26 -5.33 -25.01
N ASN A 160 17.42 -5.00 -25.52
CA ASN A 160 18.53 -5.95 -25.66
C ASN A 160 19.30 -6.16 -24.36
N GLY A 161 19.78 -7.37 -24.10
CA GLY A 161 20.64 -7.70 -22.96
C GLY A 161 19.96 -7.43 -21.61
N VAL A 162 20.53 -6.55 -20.81
CA VAL A 162 20.01 -6.12 -19.50
C VAL A 162 19.28 -4.77 -19.55
N ASN A 163 19.01 -4.24 -20.74
CA ASN A 163 18.37 -2.96 -20.88
C ASN A 163 16.84 -3.07 -20.85
N ILE A 164 16.22 -2.24 -20.03
CA ILE A 164 14.79 -1.98 -20.04
C ILE A 164 14.58 -0.55 -20.50
N LYS A 165 13.77 -0.37 -21.54
CA LYS A 165 13.34 0.96 -21.99
C LYS A 165 11.96 1.27 -21.42
N HIS A 166 11.75 2.55 -21.07
CA HIS A 166 10.50 3.03 -20.51
C HIS A 166 9.94 4.10 -21.41
N PHE A 167 8.72 3.90 -21.89
CA PHE A 167 8.01 4.82 -22.78
C PHE A 167 6.80 5.40 -22.04
N ARG A 168 6.70 6.71 -21.97
CA ARG A 168 5.52 7.37 -21.42
C ARG A 168 4.35 7.24 -22.38
N VAL A 169 3.18 6.97 -21.83
CA VAL A 169 1.94 6.99 -22.61
C VAL A 169 1.24 8.31 -22.29
N TYR A 170 1.26 9.23 -23.22
CA TYR A 170 0.58 10.50 -23.11
C TYR A 170 -0.90 10.35 -23.38
N VAL A 171 -1.71 11.11 -22.65
CA VAL A 171 -3.16 11.12 -22.79
C VAL A 171 -3.62 12.56 -23.02
N ASP A 172 -4.49 12.78 -23.98
CA ASP A 172 -5.04 14.11 -24.26
C ASP A 172 -5.92 14.62 -23.09
N GLU A 173 -6.21 15.93 -23.07
CA GLU A 173 -7.01 16.56 -22.03
C GLU A 173 -8.42 15.96 -21.88
N GLY A 174 -8.92 15.28 -22.89
CA GLY A 174 -10.21 14.59 -22.88
C GLY A 174 -10.14 13.14 -22.40
N GLY A 175 -8.95 12.59 -22.11
CA GLY A 175 -8.76 11.20 -21.70
C GLY A 175 -9.09 10.17 -22.79
N LYS A 176 -9.18 10.58 -24.05
CA LYS A 176 -9.69 9.75 -25.15
C LYS A 176 -8.63 9.33 -26.19
N ARG A 177 -7.45 9.92 -26.14
CA ARG A 177 -6.37 9.59 -27.06
C ARG A 177 -5.09 9.29 -26.32
N PHE A 178 -4.42 8.23 -26.77
CA PHE A 178 -3.19 7.68 -26.19
C PHE A 178 -2.08 7.73 -27.24
N CYS A 179 -0.88 8.16 -26.88
CA CYS A 179 0.27 8.14 -27.78
C CYS A 179 1.59 7.92 -27.04
N LEU A 180 2.59 7.33 -27.73
CA LEU A 180 3.98 7.28 -27.26
C LEU A 180 4.82 8.37 -27.94
N SER A 181 4.40 8.81 -29.13
CA SER A 181 4.98 9.92 -29.86
C SER A 181 3.85 10.76 -30.45
N PRO A 182 4.08 12.05 -30.78
CA PRO A 182 3.04 12.92 -31.31
C PRO A 182 2.55 12.55 -32.71
N ASP A 183 3.33 11.77 -33.45
CA ASP A 183 3.03 11.43 -34.83
C ASP A 183 1.84 10.48 -34.99
N VAL A 184 1.58 9.65 -33.94
CA VAL A 184 0.54 8.61 -33.97
C VAL A 184 -0.23 8.57 -32.66
N SER A 185 -1.55 8.76 -32.74
CA SER A 185 -2.44 8.67 -31.56
C SER A 185 -3.55 7.64 -31.75
N PHE A 186 -3.96 7.02 -30.66
CA PHE A 186 -4.89 5.89 -30.62
C PHE A 186 -6.10 6.21 -29.75
N GLY A 187 -7.25 5.62 -30.07
CA GLY A 187 -8.48 5.77 -29.28
C GLY A 187 -8.55 4.89 -28.02
N SER A 188 -7.58 3.98 -27.83
CA SER A 188 -7.48 3.12 -26.63
C SER A 188 -6.05 2.64 -26.44
N LEU A 189 -5.72 2.22 -25.20
CA LEU A 189 -4.43 1.58 -24.89
C LEU A 189 -4.24 0.27 -25.64
N GLU A 190 -5.31 -0.49 -25.85
CA GLU A 190 -5.28 -1.73 -26.65
C GLU A 190 -4.88 -1.46 -28.10
N ALA A 191 -5.46 -0.44 -28.74
CA ALA A 191 -5.11 -0.05 -30.10
C ALA A 191 -3.65 0.42 -30.18
N LEU A 192 -3.16 1.16 -29.19
CA LEU A 192 -1.75 1.56 -29.07
C LEU A 192 -0.85 0.33 -28.98
N ILE A 193 -1.14 -0.60 -28.07
CA ILE A 193 -0.34 -1.82 -27.87
C ILE A 193 -0.34 -2.66 -29.15
N SER A 194 -1.52 -2.92 -29.74
CA SER A 194 -1.64 -3.71 -30.98
C SER A 194 -0.85 -3.12 -32.13
N TYR A 195 -0.82 -1.80 -32.24
CA TYR A 195 -0.01 -1.13 -33.25
C TYR A 195 1.49 -1.39 -33.05
N TYR A 196 2.00 -1.24 -31.82
CA TYR A 196 3.41 -1.44 -31.51
C TYR A 196 3.83 -2.91 -31.37
N GLN A 197 2.90 -3.85 -31.37
CA GLN A 197 3.18 -5.27 -31.59
C GLN A 197 3.55 -5.56 -33.07
N SER A 198 3.11 -4.72 -34.00
CA SER A 198 3.43 -4.86 -35.42
C SER A 198 4.43 -3.81 -35.92
N ASN A 199 4.71 -2.77 -35.15
CA ASN A 199 5.59 -1.66 -35.49
C ASN A 199 6.58 -1.42 -34.33
N LEU A 200 7.77 -0.92 -34.67
CA LEU A 200 8.75 -0.54 -33.67
C LEU A 200 8.34 0.75 -32.97
N ILE A 201 8.61 0.85 -31.68
CA ILE A 201 8.44 2.08 -30.90
C ILE A 201 9.57 3.05 -31.21
N ASP A 202 10.80 2.52 -31.28
CA ASP A 202 12.00 3.21 -31.72
C ASP A 202 12.78 2.28 -32.67
N ALA A 203 13.99 2.68 -33.06
CA ALA A 203 14.79 1.91 -34.02
C ALA A 203 15.09 0.46 -33.62
N GLU A 204 14.87 0.08 -32.35
CA GLU A 204 15.32 -1.18 -31.79
C GLU A 204 14.24 -1.95 -31.02
N VAL A 205 13.15 -1.32 -30.60
CA VAL A 205 12.19 -1.88 -29.64
C VAL A 205 10.79 -1.97 -30.21
N GLY A 206 10.24 -3.17 -30.25
CA GLY A 206 8.83 -3.48 -30.48
C GLY A 206 8.25 -4.26 -29.32
N LEU A 207 6.92 -4.39 -29.29
CA LEU A 207 6.21 -5.20 -28.31
C LEU A 207 6.00 -6.61 -28.86
N VAL A 208 6.25 -7.63 -28.03
CA VAL A 208 6.01 -9.03 -28.39
C VAL A 208 4.87 -9.59 -27.54
N GLU A 209 5.07 -9.67 -26.24
CA GLU A 209 4.08 -10.24 -25.33
C GLU A 209 4.00 -9.45 -24.01
N ALA A 210 2.81 -9.41 -23.40
CA ALA A 210 2.68 -8.92 -22.05
C ALA A 210 3.40 -9.86 -21.07
N ARG A 211 4.02 -9.33 -20.03
CA ARG A 211 4.60 -10.16 -18.97
C ARG A 211 3.49 -11.00 -18.32
N PRO A 212 3.57 -12.34 -18.35
CA PRO A 212 2.48 -13.15 -17.79
C PRO A 212 2.39 -13.03 -16.25
N HIS A 213 1.32 -12.93 -15.83
CA HIS A 213 0.35 -13.02 -14.75
C HIS A 213 0.68 -12.71 -13.30
N ARG A 214 -0.29 -12.05 -12.70
CA ARG A 214 -0.43 -11.62 -11.32
C ARG A 214 -0.93 -12.75 -10.44
N VAL A 215 -0.36 -12.88 -9.24
CA VAL A 215 -0.98 -13.66 -8.17
C VAL A 215 -2.08 -12.78 -7.55
N PRO A 216 -3.35 -13.21 -7.51
CA PRO A 216 -4.39 -12.46 -6.81
C PRO A 216 -4.01 -12.25 -5.35
N PRO A 217 -4.40 -11.11 -4.74
CA PRO A 217 -4.15 -10.89 -3.32
C PRO A 217 -4.94 -11.90 -2.46
N PRO A 218 -4.49 -12.20 -1.23
CA PRO A 218 -5.23 -13.10 -0.33
C PRO A 218 -6.60 -12.52 0.02
N LEU A 219 -7.62 -13.38 0.03
CA LEU A 219 -9.03 -13.00 0.00
C LEU A 219 -9.68 -12.87 1.36
N SER A 220 -9.36 -13.74 2.30
CA SER A 220 -10.02 -13.80 3.60
C SER A 220 -9.02 -13.79 4.73
N PHE A 221 -9.21 -12.89 5.69
CA PHE A 221 -8.39 -12.86 6.90
C PHE A 221 -8.38 -14.20 7.66
N LYS A 222 -9.49 -14.94 7.64
CA LYS A 222 -9.60 -16.24 8.32
C LYS A 222 -8.73 -17.32 7.67
N GLU A 223 -8.52 -17.23 6.36
CA GLU A 223 -7.66 -18.17 5.62
C GLU A 223 -6.17 -17.91 5.86
N CYS A 224 -5.84 -16.72 6.39
CA CYS A 224 -4.49 -16.38 6.79
C CYS A 224 -4.10 -16.90 8.18
N PHE A 225 -4.98 -17.68 8.85
CA PHE A 225 -4.63 -18.33 10.11
C PHE A 225 -3.63 -19.46 9.89
N ILE A 226 -2.55 -19.42 10.66
CA ILE A 226 -1.46 -20.40 10.62
C ILE A 226 -1.38 -21.04 12.02
N HIS A 227 -1.35 -22.36 12.07
CA HIS A 227 -1.20 -23.07 13.33
C HIS A 227 0.21 -22.90 13.88
N TYR A 228 0.33 -22.76 15.20
CA TYR A 228 1.63 -22.59 15.86
C TYR A 228 2.61 -23.72 15.55
N GLU A 229 2.12 -24.95 15.40
CA GLU A 229 2.92 -26.15 15.04
C GLU A 229 3.59 -26.03 13.64
N ASP A 230 3.04 -25.21 12.75
CA ASP A 230 3.62 -24.94 11.44
C ASP A 230 4.68 -23.83 11.47
N VAL A 231 4.79 -23.07 12.57
CA VAL A 231 5.71 -21.93 12.71
C VAL A 231 6.96 -22.34 13.46
N ASN A 232 8.09 -22.33 12.80
CA ASN A 232 9.37 -22.53 13.46
C ASN A 232 10.04 -21.17 13.74
N LEU A 233 10.21 -20.82 15.02
CA LEU A 233 10.92 -19.61 15.45
C LEU A 233 12.42 -19.89 15.53
N GLU A 234 13.23 -19.03 14.95
CA GLU A 234 14.68 -19.16 14.90
C GLU A 234 15.33 -18.04 15.76
N LYS A 235 16.08 -17.16 15.14
CA LYS A 235 16.85 -16.11 15.78
C LYS A 235 15.99 -14.86 16.05
N GLU A 236 16.10 -14.26 17.23
CA GLU A 236 15.58 -12.91 17.49
C GLU A 236 16.29 -11.91 16.58
N LEU A 237 15.51 -11.13 15.82
CA LEU A 237 15.98 -10.09 14.90
C LEU A 237 15.98 -8.72 15.57
N GLY A 238 15.02 -8.49 16.47
CA GLY A 238 14.88 -7.23 17.18
C GLY A 238 13.76 -7.26 18.19
N ARG A 239 13.83 -6.32 19.13
CA ARG A 239 12.85 -6.14 20.20
C ARG A 239 12.39 -4.70 20.23
N GLY A 240 11.09 -4.50 20.08
CA GLY A 240 10.43 -3.22 20.19
C GLY A 240 9.51 -3.11 21.39
N HIS A 241 8.87 -1.99 21.53
CA HIS A 241 7.95 -1.71 22.65
C HIS A 241 6.73 -2.66 22.66
N PHE A 242 6.29 -3.10 21.49
CA PHE A 242 5.04 -3.87 21.29
C PHE A 242 5.26 -5.36 21.07
N GLY A 243 6.48 -5.78 20.79
CA GLY A 243 6.76 -7.18 20.49
C GLY A 243 8.21 -7.47 20.22
N VAL A 244 8.48 -8.73 20.00
CA VAL A 244 9.78 -9.25 19.59
C VAL A 244 9.64 -9.82 18.20
N VAL A 245 10.55 -9.48 17.30
CA VAL A 245 10.58 -10.00 15.94
C VAL A 245 11.63 -11.10 15.85
N PHE A 246 11.24 -12.25 15.32
CA PHE A 246 12.09 -13.40 15.07
C PHE A 246 12.22 -13.66 13.58
N ALA A 247 13.39 -14.13 13.14
CA ALA A 247 13.46 -14.91 11.93
C ALA A 247 12.80 -16.27 12.19
N GLY A 248 12.16 -16.82 11.19
CA GLY A 248 11.54 -18.13 11.31
C GLY A 248 11.25 -18.73 9.95
N SER A 249 10.58 -19.86 9.97
CA SER A 249 10.12 -20.53 8.76
C SER A 249 8.73 -21.13 8.96
N ILE A 250 7.96 -21.15 7.87
CA ILE A 250 6.73 -21.92 7.76
C ILE A 250 6.99 -22.96 6.67
N ARG A 251 7.05 -24.23 7.04
CA ARG A 251 7.53 -25.31 6.16
C ARG A 251 8.91 -24.95 5.60
N SER A 252 9.03 -24.70 4.29
CA SER A 252 10.29 -24.31 3.61
C SER A 252 10.40 -22.80 3.31
N VAL A 253 9.39 -22.00 3.68
CA VAL A 253 9.36 -20.57 3.38
C VAL A 253 9.91 -19.79 4.55
N ARG A 254 10.94 -18.96 4.32
CA ARG A 254 11.51 -18.08 5.34
C ARG A 254 10.60 -16.88 5.59
N VAL A 255 10.37 -16.57 6.87
CA VAL A 255 9.43 -15.53 7.30
C VAL A 255 10.02 -14.69 8.42
N ALA A 256 9.44 -13.50 8.66
CA ALA A 256 9.61 -12.76 9.89
C ALA A 256 8.35 -12.94 10.75
N VAL A 257 8.55 -13.14 12.06
CA VAL A 257 7.47 -13.41 13.01
C VAL A 257 7.54 -12.39 14.14
N LYS A 258 6.55 -11.49 14.20
CA LYS A 258 6.37 -10.54 15.31
C LYS A 258 5.49 -11.18 16.37
N LYS A 259 6.06 -11.38 17.55
CA LYS A 259 5.40 -12.00 18.71
C LYS A 259 5.01 -10.93 19.70
N SER A 260 3.76 -10.94 20.20
CA SER A 260 3.27 -10.03 21.23
C SER A 260 4.02 -10.25 22.56
N LEU A 261 4.17 -9.18 23.36
CA LEU A 261 4.72 -9.26 24.70
C LEU A 261 3.64 -9.68 25.70
N THR A 262 4.06 -10.30 26.81
CA THR A 262 3.18 -10.66 27.93
C THR A 262 2.51 -9.40 28.49
N GLY A 263 1.16 -9.41 28.57
CA GLY A 263 0.38 -8.27 29.06
C GLY A 263 0.07 -7.20 28.02
N THR A 264 0.48 -7.38 26.75
CA THR A 264 -0.02 -6.56 25.65
C THR A 264 -1.48 -6.94 25.32
N ASN A 265 -2.23 -5.96 24.78
CA ASN A 265 -3.61 -6.19 24.37
C ASN A 265 -3.62 -7.05 23.09
N ASP A 266 -3.99 -8.34 23.20
CA ASP A 266 -4.09 -9.25 22.07
C ASP A 266 -5.08 -8.76 21.00
N GLU A 267 -6.12 -7.98 21.39
CA GLU A 267 -7.04 -7.35 20.44
C GLU A 267 -6.32 -6.36 19.54
N ALA A 268 -5.33 -5.67 20.07
CA ALA A 268 -4.54 -4.71 19.33
C ALA A 268 -3.67 -5.39 18.25
N PHE A 269 -3.03 -6.52 18.59
CA PHE A 269 -2.29 -7.33 17.61
C PHE A 269 -3.20 -7.91 16.54
N HIS A 270 -4.42 -8.29 16.92
CA HIS A 270 -5.41 -8.78 15.97
C HIS A 270 -5.88 -7.70 14.99
N GLU A 271 -6.08 -6.48 15.47
CA GLU A 271 -6.41 -5.33 14.62
C GLU A 271 -5.22 -4.94 13.71
N GLU A 272 -3.97 -5.01 14.22
CA GLU A 272 -2.77 -4.84 13.39
C GLU A 272 -2.74 -5.84 12.24
N ALA A 273 -2.92 -7.13 12.53
CA ALA A 273 -2.95 -8.18 11.53
C ALA A 273 -4.06 -7.94 10.47
N LYS A 274 -5.25 -7.47 10.89
CA LYS A 274 -6.33 -7.13 9.96
C LYS A 274 -5.97 -5.96 9.04
N VAL A 275 -5.35 -4.92 9.59
CA VAL A 275 -4.89 -3.78 8.77
C VAL A 275 -3.84 -4.25 7.78
N MET A 276 -2.85 -5.03 8.21
CA MET A 276 -1.82 -5.54 7.32
C MET A 276 -2.38 -6.46 6.23
N HIS A 277 -3.40 -7.24 6.55
CA HIS A 277 -4.06 -8.14 5.60
C HIS A 277 -4.70 -7.39 4.41
N ILE A 278 -5.31 -6.23 4.66
CA ILE A 278 -5.93 -5.44 3.59
C ILE A 278 -4.94 -4.62 2.77
N LEU A 279 -3.71 -4.45 3.27
CA LEU A 279 -2.66 -3.72 2.58
C LEU A 279 -1.94 -4.63 1.59
N SER A 280 -2.13 -4.38 0.30
CA SER A 280 -1.46 -5.13 -0.77
C SER A 280 -0.77 -4.17 -1.72
N HIS A 281 0.52 -3.96 -1.51
CA HIS A 281 1.36 -3.11 -2.35
C HIS A 281 2.80 -3.62 -2.34
N GLN A 282 3.50 -3.53 -3.47
CA GLN A 282 4.86 -4.06 -3.61
C GLN A 282 5.90 -3.40 -2.70
N ARG A 283 5.65 -2.13 -2.28
CA ARG A 283 6.53 -1.37 -1.38
C ARG A 283 6.03 -1.36 0.07
N ILE A 284 5.14 -2.28 0.39
CA ILE A 284 4.68 -2.59 1.74
C ILE A 284 5.08 -4.02 2.08
N VAL A 285 5.57 -4.24 3.28
CA VAL A 285 5.91 -5.59 3.77
C VAL A 285 4.66 -6.46 3.74
N ARG A 286 4.76 -7.58 3.02
CA ARG A 286 3.63 -8.47 2.77
C ARG A 286 3.26 -9.25 4.01
N PHE A 287 2.01 -9.15 4.40
CA PHE A 287 1.40 -10.01 5.40
C PHE A 287 1.20 -11.41 4.83
N LEU A 288 1.58 -12.45 5.59
CA LEU A 288 1.45 -13.85 5.19
C LEU A 288 0.43 -14.59 6.05
N GLY A 289 0.27 -14.17 7.31
CA GLY A 289 -0.69 -14.79 8.19
C GLY A 289 -0.52 -14.37 9.64
N PHE A 290 -1.37 -14.95 10.48
CA PHE A 290 -1.34 -14.75 11.92
C PHE A 290 -1.58 -16.08 12.66
N CYS A 291 -1.09 -16.16 13.91
CA CYS A 291 -1.28 -17.31 14.78
C CYS A 291 -1.77 -16.81 16.13
N CYS A 292 -2.79 -17.44 16.68
CA CYS A 292 -3.35 -17.12 18.01
C CYS A 292 -3.55 -18.38 18.88
N ASP A 293 -2.98 -19.51 18.50
CA ASP A 293 -3.00 -20.78 19.23
C ASP A 293 -1.66 -21.16 19.84
N ALA A 294 -0.73 -20.20 19.94
CA ALA A 294 0.55 -20.42 20.60
C ALA A 294 0.35 -20.87 22.07
N PRO A 295 1.13 -21.86 22.55
CA PRO A 295 0.95 -22.47 23.89
C PRO A 295 1.09 -21.45 25.04
N ASP A 296 1.87 -20.41 24.84
CA ASP A 296 2.10 -19.33 25.80
C ASP A 296 1.04 -18.22 25.72
N GLY A 297 0.04 -18.36 24.83
CA GLY A 297 -1.06 -17.43 24.68
C GLY A 297 -0.73 -16.15 23.91
N HIS A 298 0.47 -16.04 23.34
CA HIS A 298 0.87 -14.89 22.52
C HIS A 298 0.25 -14.94 21.12
N VAL A 299 0.03 -13.75 20.54
CA VAL A 299 -0.35 -13.61 19.14
C VAL A 299 0.91 -13.39 18.30
N LEU A 300 0.99 -14.11 17.17
CA LEU A 300 2.06 -13.97 16.19
C LEU A 300 1.51 -13.33 14.92
N ILE A 301 2.21 -12.33 14.38
CA ILE A 301 2.00 -11.78 13.05
C ILE A 301 3.15 -12.24 12.17
N ILE A 302 2.84 -12.86 11.04
CA ILE A 302 3.81 -13.45 10.13
C ILE A 302 3.84 -12.63 8.85
N THR A 303 5.06 -12.23 8.46
CA THR A 303 5.30 -11.43 7.27
C THR A 303 6.41 -12.04 6.41
N GLU A 304 6.55 -11.54 5.18
CA GLU A 304 7.73 -11.86 4.38
C GLU A 304 9.01 -11.47 5.13
N PHE A 305 10.08 -12.23 4.86
CA PHE A 305 11.38 -11.98 5.46
C PHE A 305 12.21 -11.02 4.60
N MET A 306 12.69 -9.95 5.22
CA MET A 306 13.53 -8.94 4.60
C MET A 306 14.98 -9.10 5.10
N PRO A 307 15.86 -9.72 4.31
CA PRO A 307 17.14 -10.23 4.81
C PRO A 307 18.15 -9.15 5.24
N ASN A 308 18.08 -7.95 4.67
CA ASN A 308 18.98 -6.86 5.01
C ASN A 308 18.46 -5.97 6.17
N GLY A 309 17.31 -6.33 6.79
CA GLY A 309 16.80 -5.71 7.99
C GLY A 309 16.34 -4.26 7.82
N ALA A 310 16.43 -3.46 8.89
CA ALA A 310 15.97 -2.07 8.88
C ALA A 310 16.89 -1.16 8.06
N LEU A 311 16.29 -0.28 7.26
CA LEU A 311 17.01 0.67 6.40
C LEU A 311 17.98 1.55 7.19
N ARG A 312 17.60 1.99 8.40
CA ARG A 312 18.48 2.78 9.27
C ARG A 312 19.81 2.04 9.53
N ASP A 313 19.72 0.77 9.86
CA ASP A 313 20.90 -0.04 10.23
C ASP A 313 21.68 -0.45 8.96
N TYR A 314 20.97 -0.78 7.88
CA TYR A 314 21.56 -1.06 6.58
C TYR A 314 22.39 0.11 6.03
N LEU A 315 21.86 1.33 6.09
CA LEU A 315 22.58 2.55 5.65
C LEU A 315 23.91 2.79 6.41
N GLN A 316 24.11 2.16 7.56
CA GLN A 316 25.34 2.27 8.36
C GLN A 316 26.33 1.14 8.07
N THR A 317 25.93 0.10 7.33
CA THR A 317 26.84 -0.97 6.88
C THR A 317 27.80 -0.49 5.79
N SER A 318 28.79 -1.30 5.44
CA SER A 318 29.71 -1.02 4.31
C SER A 318 28.96 -0.92 2.98
N GLU A 319 28.01 -1.84 2.75
CA GLU A 319 27.17 -1.86 1.57
C GLU A 319 26.29 -0.63 1.48
N GLY A 320 25.59 -0.28 2.57
CA GLY A 320 24.76 0.91 2.64
C GLY A 320 25.55 2.20 2.44
N ARG A 321 26.76 2.29 2.98
CA ARG A 321 27.66 3.46 2.80
C ARG A 321 28.19 3.59 1.38
N SER A 322 28.20 2.54 0.59
CA SER A 322 28.62 2.57 -0.81
C SER A 322 27.52 3.01 -1.79
N LEU A 323 26.27 3.17 -1.31
CA LEU A 323 25.17 3.64 -2.15
C LEU A 323 25.47 5.02 -2.73
N THR A 324 25.20 5.17 -4.02
CA THR A 324 25.30 6.48 -4.69
C THR A 324 24.13 7.38 -4.32
N TYR A 325 24.30 8.68 -4.55
CA TYR A 325 23.21 9.65 -4.35
C TYR A 325 21.94 9.28 -5.13
N GLN A 326 22.08 8.82 -6.37
CA GLN A 326 20.96 8.38 -7.19
C GLN A 326 20.23 7.18 -6.57
N GLN A 327 20.96 6.22 -6.01
CA GLN A 327 20.35 5.08 -5.30
C GLN A 327 19.62 5.51 -4.02
N LEU A 328 20.15 6.50 -3.29
CA LEU A 328 19.47 7.07 -2.12
C LEU A 328 18.16 7.78 -2.52
N ILE A 329 18.14 8.51 -3.63
CA ILE A 329 16.90 9.10 -4.18
C ILE A 329 15.92 7.98 -4.61
N SER A 330 16.40 6.91 -5.24
CA SER A 330 15.55 5.77 -5.58
C SER A 330 14.93 5.09 -4.36
N ILE A 331 15.63 5.05 -3.22
CA ILE A 331 15.06 4.57 -1.96
C ILE A 331 13.91 5.48 -1.50
N THR A 332 14.08 6.80 -1.58
CA THR A 332 13.00 7.73 -1.20
C THR A 332 11.79 7.61 -2.13
N ASP A 333 12.01 7.37 -3.42
CA ASP A 333 10.95 7.11 -4.41
C ASP A 333 10.15 5.84 -4.06
N GLN A 334 10.82 4.77 -3.69
CA GLN A 334 10.13 3.53 -3.30
C GLN A 334 9.26 3.73 -2.04
N VAL A 335 9.76 4.49 -1.06
CA VAL A 335 8.99 4.80 0.17
C VAL A 335 7.79 5.69 -0.15
N VAL A 336 7.98 6.75 -0.94
CA VAL A 336 6.86 7.64 -1.26
C VAL A 336 5.76 6.91 -2.02
N LYS A 337 6.08 5.94 -2.87
CA LYS A 337 5.08 5.10 -3.57
C LYS A 337 4.26 4.22 -2.62
N ALA A 338 4.88 3.69 -1.57
CA ALA A 338 4.12 3.04 -0.50
C ALA A 338 3.16 4.02 0.17
N MET A 339 3.61 5.26 0.44
CA MET A 339 2.81 6.27 1.12
C MET A 339 1.68 6.82 0.24
N VAL A 340 1.87 6.92 -1.09
CA VAL A 340 0.79 7.21 -2.06
C VAL A 340 -0.32 6.16 -1.96
N TYR A 341 0.06 4.89 -1.89
CA TYR A 341 -0.92 3.82 -1.71
C TYR A 341 -1.68 3.95 -0.38
N LEU A 342 -0.97 4.20 0.74
CA LEU A 342 -1.61 4.40 2.04
C LEU A 342 -2.54 5.62 2.06
N GLU A 343 -2.14 6.74 1.45
CA GLU A 343 -2.98 7.93 1.29
C GLU A 343 -4.27 7.60 0.51
N LYS A 344 -4.17 6.83 -0.57
CA LYS A 344 -5.30 6.38 -1.38
C LYS A 344 -6.29 5.51 -0.59
N VAL A 345 -5.79 4.57 0.20
CA VAL A 345 -6.63 3.67 1.02
C VAL A 345 -6.98 4.25 2.39
N LYS A 346 -6.66 5.53 2.65
CA LYS A 346 -6.97 6.27 3.88
C LYS A 346 -6.37 5.67 5.15
N VAL A 347 -5.20 5.09 5.06
CA VAL A 347 -4.42 4.56 6.18
C VAL A 347 -3.31 5.53 6.54
N VAL A 348 -3.19 5.86 7.83
CA VAL A 348 -2.14 6.73 8.38
C VAL A 348 -1.11 5.85 9.09
N HIS A 349 0.16 5.97 8.72
CA HIS A 349 1.25 5.13 9.25
C HIS A 349 1.63 5.47 10.69
N ARG A 350 1.83 6.77 10.99
CA ARG A 350 2.15 7.39 12.30
C ARG A 350 3.53 7.11 12.88
N ASP A 351 4.29 6.16 12.35
CA ASP A 351 5.68 5.91 12.77
C ASP A 351 6.59 5.70 11.55
N LEU A 352 6.46 6.57 10.54
CA LEU A 352 7.29 6.51 9.35
C LEU A 352 8.70 7.05 9.65
N ARG A 353 9.68 6.14 9.60
CA ARG A 353 11.12 6.42 9.84
C ARG A 353 11.98 5.29 9.25
N ALA A 354 13.26 5.54 9.06
CA ALA A 354 14.16 4.56 8.45
C ALA A 354 14.27 3.23 9.23
N ALA A 355 13.96 3.21 10.51
CA ALA A 355 13.89 1.99 11.32
C ALA A 355 12.68 1.09 10.96
N ASN A 356 11.62 1.66 10.37
CA ASN A 356 10.39 0.97 9.97
C ASN A 356 10.29 0.78 8.45
N VAL A 357 11.38 1.00 7.74
CA VAL A 357 11.55 0.62 6.33
C VAL A 357 12.54 -0.53 6.29
N LEU A 358 12.18 -1.62 5.64
CA LEU A 358 13.01 -2.82 5.56
C LEU A 358 13.61 -2.98 4.18
N VAL A 359 14.81 -3.57 4.13
CA VAL A 359 15.61 -3.74 2.90
C VAL A 359 15.62 -5.21 2.47
N ASP A 360 15.25 -5.47 1.23
CA ASP A 360 15.27 -6.82 0.63
C ASP A 360 16.68 -7.20 0.16
N ALA A 361 16.86 -8.44 -0.25
CA ALA A 361 18.14 -8.99 -0.74
C ALA A 361 18.72 -8.23 -1.93
N ASP A 362 17.88 -7.65 -2.76
CA ASP A 362 18.27 -6.89 -3.96
C ASP A 362 18.47 -5.39 -3.70
N GLY A 363 18.39 -4.96 -2.45
CA GLY A 363 18.49 -3.55 -2.06
C GLY A 363 17.21 -2.75 -2.24
N SER A 364 16.11 -3.36 -2.69
CA SER A 364 14.81 -2.69 -2.70
C SER A 364 14.26 -2.53 -1.29
N VAL A 365 13.35 -1.54 -1.09
CA VAL A 365 12.82 -1.25 0.24
C VAL A 365 11.32 -1.38 0.30
N LYS A 366 10.82 -1.72 1.50
CA LYS A 366 9.39 -1.80 1.82
C LYS A 366 9.11 -1.18 3.18
N VAL A 367 7.97 -0.49 3.27
CA VAL A 367 7.47 0.09 4.53
C VAL A 367 6.84 -1.01 5.37
N ALA A 368 7.11 -0.98 6.67
CA ALA A 368 6.71 -1.98 7.66
C ALA A 368 6.11 -1.33 8.91
N ASP A 369 5.59 -2.14 9.83
CA ASP A 369 5.06 -1.71 11.13
C ASP A 369 3.85 -0.75 11.08
N PHE A 370 2.79 -1.15 10.36
CA PHE A 370 1.55 -0.38 10.20
C PHE A 370 0.61 -0.39 11.41
N GLY A 371 0.73 -1.37 12.28
CA GLY A 371 -0.29 -1.69 13.26
C GLY A 371 -0.26 -0.86 14.53
N LEU A 372 0.83 -0.19 14.83
CA LEU A 372 1.01 0.59 16.04
C LEU A 372 0.04 1.77 16.17
N THR A 373 -0.56 2.16 15.12
CA THR A 373 -1.30 3.40 14.98
C THR A 373 -2.73 3.39 15.54
N LYS A 374 -3.38 2.24 15.64
CA LYS A 374 -4.68 2.10 16.30
C LYS A 374 -4.55 1.81 17.80
N ILE A 375 -3.43 1.28 18.22
CA ILE A 375 -3.18 0.86 19.61
C ILE A 375 -2.82 2.04 20.50
N LEU A 376 -2.13 3.02 19.95
CA LEU A 376 -1.82 4.26 20.66
C LEU A 376 -3.03 5.21 20.62
N GLY A 377 -4.12 4.84 21.28
CA GLY A 377 -5.07 5.82 21.76
C GLY A 377 -4.30 6.81 22.63
N PHE A 378 -4.34 8.11 22.27
CA PHE A 378 -3.60 9.21 22.88
C PHE A 378 -3.84 9.44 24.39
N ASN A 379 -4.52 8.51 25.07
CA ASN A 379 -4.79 8.55 26.51
C ASN A 379 -3.77 7.78 27.36
N GLN A 380 -2.66 7.32 26.78
CA GLN A 380 -1.58 6.71 27.59
C GLN A 380 -0.50 7.74 27.86
N ASN A 381 -0.18 7.92 29.13
CA ASN A 381 0.99 8.69 29.58
C ASN A 381 2.25 8.05 28.98
N PHE A 382 2.79 8.68 27.93
CA PHE A 382 4.07 8.27 27.37
C PHE A 382 5.17 8.51 28.40
N THR A 383 5.88 7.46 28.78
CA THR A 383 7.17 7.62 29.46
C THR A 383 8.16 8.23 28.45
N GLU A 384 8.89 9.25 28.85
CA GLU A 384 9.78 10.08 28.01
C GLU A 384 10.80 9.32 27.14
N GLY A 385 10.94 8.01 27.28
CA GLY A 385 11.91 7.20 26.53
C GLY A 385 11.39 6.46 25.29
N SER A 386 10.08 6.40 25.03
CA SER A 386 9.49 5.51 24.00
C SER A 386 8.84 6.21 22.81
N PHE A 387 8.63 7.52 22.87
CA PHE A 387 7.94 8.28 21.81
C PHE A 387 8.90 8.79 20.74
N PRO A 388 8.70 8.50 19.45
CA PRO A 388 9.61 8.92 18.36
C PRO A 388 9.43 10.41 18.01
N PHE A 389 9.56 11.31 18.97
CA PHE A 389 9.22 12.73 18.85
C PHE A 389 9.96 13.45 17.71
N ARG A 390 11.17 12.98 17.33
CA ARG A 390 11.96 13.58 16.25
C ARG A 390 11.36 13.40 14.86
N TRP A 391 10.49 12.43 14.68
CA TRP A 391 9.78 12.14 13.41
C TRP A 391 8.35 12.64 13.42
N THR A 392 7.82 12.96 14.59
CA THR A 392 6.41 13.31 14.78
C THR A 392 6.14 14.75 14.40
N ALA A 393 5.08 14.96 13.62
CA ALA A 393 4.61 16.29 13.24
C ALA A 393 4.15 17.09 14.48
N PRO A 394 4.36 18.42 14.53
CA PRO A 394 4.02 19.23 15.69
C PRO A 394 2.57 19.09 16.16
N GLU A 395 1.61 19.10 15.23
CA GLU A 395 0.20 18.93 15.54
C GLU A 395 -0.15 17.56 16.11
N ALA A 396 0.59 16.52 15.74
CA ALA A 396 0.38 15.16 16.20
C ALA A 396 0.82 14.94 17.67
N THR A 397 1.47 15.92 18.28
CA THR A 397 1.78 15.90 19.72
C THR A 397 0.62 16.36 20.59
N ASN A 398 -0.46 16.89 20.00
CA ASN A 398 -1.63 17.37 20.74
C ASN A 398 -2.56 16.21 21.14
N ALA A 399 -3.08 16.24 22.36
CA ALA A 399 -3.97 15.19 22.90
C ALA A 399 -5.27 14.99 22.09
N ASN A 400 -5.74 16.03 21.39
CA ASN A 400 -6.98 16.01 20.59
C ASN A 400 -6.71 15.83 19.08
N TYR A 401 -5.48 15.49 18.70
CA TYR A 401 -5.12 15.31 17.29
C TYR A 401 -5.90 14.16 16.66
N LYS A 402 -6.51 14.43 15.52
CA LYS A 402 -7.09 13.39 14.66
C LYS A 402 -6.05 12.97 13.64
N PRO A 403 -5.72 11.67 13.56
CA PRO A 403 -4.72 11.21 12.60
C PRO A 403 -5.04 11.61 11.17
N ASP A 404 -4.03 12.15 10.48
CA ASP A 404 -4.09 12.59 9.11
C ASP A 404 -2.79 12.20 8.38
N THR A 405 -2.87 11.91 7.10
CA THR A 405 -1.72 11.59 6.24
C THR A 405 -0.71 12.74 6.17
N LYS A 406 -1.12 13.97 6.45
CA LYS A 406 -0.22 15.14 6.51
C LYS A 406 0.82 15.06 7.64
N ALA A 407 0.53 14.32 8.71
CA ALA A 407 1.56 14.02 9.72
C ALA A 407 2.60 13.02 9.19
N ASP A 408 2.19 12.05 8.38
CA ASP A 408 3.12 11.13 7.71
C ASP A 408 3.98 11.86 6.67
N VAL A 409 3.45 12.90 6.01
CA VAL A 409 4.25 13.76 5.10
C VAL A 409 5.40 14.44 5.86
N TRP A 410 5.14 14.97 7.06
CA TRP A 410 6.22 15.50 7.91
C TRP A 410 7.28 14.44 8.21
N SER A 411 6.84 13.28 8.67
CA SER A 411 7.72 12.14 8.98
C SER A 411 8.52 11.67 7.76
N PHE A 412 7.92 11.70 6.57
CA PHE A 412 8.60 11.39 5.31
C PHE A 412 9.75 12.36 5.00
N GLY A 413 9.54 13.65 5.20
CA GLY A 413 10.63 14.63 5.07
C GLY A 413 11.81 14.35 6.03
N VAL A 414 11.52 13.92 7.27
CA VAL A 414 12.54 13.50 8.24
C VAL A 414 13.22 12.20 7.79
N LEU A 415 12.47 11.23 7.26
CA LEU A 415 13.02 10.00 6.68
C LEU A 415 13.94 10.29 5.49
N MET A 416 13.58 11.24 4.60
CA MET A 416 14.48 11.67 3.52
C MET A 416 15.82 12.17 4.09
N PHE A 417 15.81 12.92 5.18
CA PHE A 417 17.03 13.34 5.85
C PHE A 417 17.84 12.13 6.34
N GLU A 418 17.21 11.13 6.99
CA GLU A 418 17.90 9.91 7.43
C GLU A 418 18.55 9.19 6.23
N VAL A 419 17.82 9.02 5.13
CA VAL A 419 18.32 8.34 3.93
C VAL A 419 19.51 9.08 3.34
N LEU A 420 19.38 10.39 3.10
CA LEU A 420 20.40 11.21 2.46
C LEU A 420 21.62 11.49 3.35
N THR A 421 21.55 11.17 4.63
CA THR A 421 22.67 11.27 5.58
C THR A 421 23.13 9.90 6.09
N TYR A 422 22.79 8.81 5.39
CA TYR A 422 23.14 7.42 5.71
C TYR A 422 22.79 7.02 7.16
N GLY A 423 21.55 7.29 7.56
CA GLY A 423 21.01 6.87 8.85
C GLY A 423 21.41 7.77 10.02
N ARG A 424 21.78 9.05 9.77
CA ARG A 424 22.04 10.01 10.85
C ARG A 424 20.77 10.30 11.64
N THR A 425 20.92 10.41 12.95
CA THR A 425 19.82 10.78 13.86
C THR A 425 19.33 12.21 13.55
N PRO A 426 18.04 12.43 13.25
CA PRO A 426 17.51 13.76 13.04
C PRO A 426 17.43 14.54 14.36
N TYR A 427 17.54 15.87 14.30
CA TYR A 427 17.45 16.76 15.48
C TYR A 427 18.27 16.26 16.68
N GLU A 428 19.51 15.85 16.43
CA GLU A 428 20.38 15.21 17.43
C GLU A 428 20.65 16.12 18.64
N GLU A 429 20.65 17.44 18.42
CA GLU A 429 20.79 18.48 19.43
C GLU A 429 19.59 18.56 20.39
N CYS A 430 18.38 18.23 19.95
CA CYS A 430 17.18 18.26 20.79
C CYS A 430 17.08 16.96 21.61
N LYS A 431 17.13 17.08 22.94
CA LYS A 431 17.09 15.91 23.86
C LYS A 431 15.67 15.61 24.35
N SER A 432 14.73 16.54 24.16
CA SER A 432 13.34 16.39 24.59
C SER A 432 12.36 16.91 23.53
N LEU A 433 11.09 16.50 23.64
CA LEU A 433 10.01 17.04 22.82
C LEU A 433 9.89 18.57 22.97
N ALA A 434 10.02 19.08 24.20
CA ALA A 434 9.91 20.51 24.47
C ALA A 434 11.00 21.32 23.76
N GLU A 435 12.26 20.84 23.77
CA GLU A 435 13.37 21.47 23.03
C GLU A 435 13.11 21.46 21.53
N LEU A 436 12.64 20.32 20.99
CA LEU A 436 12.30 20.24 19.58
C LEU A 436 11.16 21.19 19.20
N MET A 437 10.11 21.27 20.01
CA MET A 437 8.99 22.19 19.74
C MET A 437 9.45 23.65 19.73
N ASN A 438 10.29 24.07 20.67
CA ASN A 438 10.88 25.42 20.66
C ASN A 438 11.73 25.65 19.39
N PHE A 439 12.55 24.69 19.01
CA PHE A 439 13.36 24.73 17.79
C PHE A 439 12.49 24.97 16.54
N LEU A 440 11.36 24.23 16.43
CA LEU A 440 10.46 24.33 15.29
C LEU A 440 9.65 25.64 15.28
N VAL A 441 9.22 26.13 16.45
CA VAL A 441 8.48 27.41 16.59
C VAL A 441 9.38 28.61 16.23
N GLU A 442 10.69 28.53 16.50
CA GLU A 442 11.69 29.52 16.06
C GLU A 442 11.90 29.53 14.53
N GLY A 443 11.15 28.68 13.78
CA GLY A 443 11.25 28.55 12.32
C GLY A 443 12.44 27.72 11.85
N ARG A 444 13.17 27.09 12.77
CA ARG A 444 14.30 26.23 12.43
C ARG A 444 13.82 24.87 11.92
N ARG A 445 14.60 24.25 11.03
CA ARG A 445 14.36 22.93 10.44
C ARG A 445 15.68 22.16 10.36
N LEU A 446 15.62 20.87 10.05
CA LEU A 446 16.83 20.10 9.72
C LEU A 446 17.60 20.81 8.59
N PRO A 447 18.91 20.98 8.75
CA PRO A 447 19.74 21.59 7.71
C PRO A 447 19.85 20.65 6.49
N SER A 448 20.26 21.21 5.35
CA SER A 448 20.54 20.40 4.17
C SER A 448 21.60 19.32 4.48
N PRO A 449 21.45 18.08 3.97
CA PRO A 449 22.50 17.07 4.03
C PRO A 449 23.88 17.55 3.60
N GLN A 450 23.96 18.54 2.68
CA GLN A 450 25.23 19.17 2.28
C GLN A 450 26.00 19.79 3.45
N THR A 451 25.31 20.30 4.48
CA THR A 451 25.91 20.82 5.68
C THR A 451 26.79 19.81 6.43
N PHE A 452 26.49 18.53 6.22
CA PHE A 452 27.22 17.39 6.80
C PHE A 452 28.16 16.72 5.79
N GLY A 453 28.34 17.31 4.61
CA GLY A 453 29.22 16.77 3.55
C GLY A 453 28.57 15.72 2.66
N PHE A 454 27.24 15.54 2.71
CA PHE A 454 26.53 14.59 1.86
C PHE A 454 25.90 15.30 0.66
N PRO A 455 25.89 14.68 -0.53
CA PRO A 455 25.22 15.24 -1.71
C PRO A 455 23.73 15.48 -1.46
N CYS A 456 23.24 16.65 -1.85
CA CYS A 456 21.81 16.96 -1.82
C CYS A 456 21.55 18.19 -2.70
N ASP A 457 20.81 18.00 -3.79
CA ASP A 457 20.44 19.09 -4.68
C ASP A 457 19.46 20.07 -4.02
N SER A 458 19.51 21.32 -4.43
CA SER A 458 18.60 22.34 -3.91
C SER A 458 17.11 22.00 -4.12
N VAL A 459 16.79 21.32 -5.22
CA VAL A 459 15.44 20.84 -5.52
C VAL A 459 15.01 19.79 -4.48
N VAL A 460 15.86 18.79 -4.21
CA VAL A 460 15.56 17.74 -3.22
C VAL A 460 15.40 18.34 -1.81
N TYR A 461 16.27 19.28 -1.44
CA TYR A 461 16.11 19.96 -0.15
C TYR A 461 14.85 20.83 -0.09
N SER A 462 14.41 21.40 -1.22
CA SER A 462 13.12 22.12 -1.29
C SER A 462 11.91 21.18 -1.11
N ILE A 463 11.97 19.98 -1.65
CA ILE A 463 10.97 18.93 -1.40
C ILE A 463 10.92 18.59 0.09
N MET A 464 12.07 18.35 0.72
CA MET A 464 12.14 18.09 2.16
C MET A 464 11.52 19.23 2.98
N LYS A 465 11.83 20.50 2.66
CA LYS A 465 11.28 21.68 3.35
C LYS A 465 9.76 21.77 3.21
N SER A 466 9.20 21.48 2.04
CA SER A 466 7.76 21.48 1.84
C SER A 466 7.03 20.45 2.71
N CYS A 467 7.69 19.35 3.06
CA CYS A 467 7.16 18.38 4.02
C CYS A 467 7.06 18.93 5.45
N TRP A 468 7.88 19.94 5.78
CA TRP A 468 7.98 20.51 7.13
C TRP A 468 7.26 21.86 7.27
N GLU A 469 6.25 22.13 6.44
CA GLU A 469 5.38 23.30 6.66
C GLU A 469 4.65 23.14 8.00
N MET A 470 4.55 24.24 8.77
CA MET A 470 3.93 24.20 10.10
C MET A 470 2.45 23.88 10.01
N HIS A 471 1.77 24.42 9.01
CA HIS A 471 0.36 24.17 8.74
C HIS A 471 0.21 22.90 7.90
N PRO A 472 -0.45 21.85 8.41
CA PRO A 472 -0.58 20.57 7.68
C PRO A 472 -1.18 20.71 6.27
N GLU A 473 -2.12 21.65 6.08
CA GLU A 473 -2.77 21.93 4.79
C GLU A 473 -1.82 22.50 3.72
N GLU A 474 -0.71 23.11 4.13
CA GLU A 474 0.30 23.63 3.22
C GLU A 474 1.30 22.55 2.75
N ARG A 475 1.35 21.42 3.44
CA ARG A 475 2.20 20.29 3.04
C ARG A 475 1.64 19.64 1.77
N PRO A 476 2.50 19.19 0.85
CA PRO A 476 2.07 18.46 -0.34
C PRO A 476 1.32 17.16 0.02
N SER A 477 0.59 16.58 -0.93
CA SER A 477 0.12 15.19 -0.86
C SER A 477 1.28 14.24 -1.19
N PHE A 478 1.16 12.97 -0.82
CA PHE A 478 2.13 11.96 -1.25
C PHE A 478 2.13 11.77 -2.77
N GLN A 479 0.97 11.91 -3.43
CA GLN A 479 0.89 11.95 -4.89
C GLN A 479 1.79 13.03 -5.51
N LYS A 480 1.77 14.26 -4.95
CA LYS A 480 2.62 15.36 -5.41
C LYS A 480 4.10 15.09 -5.14
N LEU A 481 4.44 14.58 -3.95
CA LEU A 481 5.82 14.23 -3.59
C LEU A 481 6.39 13.15 -4.51
N SER A 482 5.60 12.13 -4.85
CA SER A 482 6.01 11.09 -5.78
C SER A 482 6.35 11.66 -7.16
N ALA A 483 5.48 12.53 -7.70
CA ALA A 483 5.75 13.20 -8.97
C ALA A 483 7.01 14.08 -8.93
N ASP A 484 7.23 14.80 -7.83
CA ASP A 484 8.41 15.66 -7.66
C ASP A 484 9.71 14.84 -7.59
N ILE A 485 9.72 13.72 -6.83
CA ILE A 485 10.88 12.83 -6.72
C ILE A 485 11.14 12.11 -8.05
N GLU A 486 10.11 11.65 -8.74
CA GLU A 486 10.25 11.06 -10.07
C GLU A 486 10.85 12.06 -11.06
N GLY A 487 10.44 13.35 -11.00
CA GLY A 487 11.04 14.42 -11.78
C GLY A 487 12.55 14.61 -11.52
N VAL A 488 12.97 14.47 -10.26
CA VAL A 488 14.41 14.50 -9.88
C VAL A 488 15.15 13.32 -10.51
N ILE A 489 14.61 12.09 -10.41
CA ILE A 489 15.21 10.88 -11.00
C ILE A 489 15.35 11.03 -12.51
N VAL A 490 14.30 11.49 -13.18
CA VAL A 490 14.32 11.72 -14.63
C VAL A 490 15.41 12.73 -15.03
N SER A 491 15.55 13.84 -14.28
CA SER A 491 16.57 14.83 -14.55
C SER A 491 18.01 14.30 -14.38
N MET A 492 18.22 13.37 -13.44
CA MET A 492 19.52 12.71 -13.23
C MET A 492 19.88 11.72 -14.34
N GLU A 493 18.89 11.07 -14.96
CA GLU A 493 19.12 9.99 -15.92
C GLU A 493 19.24 10.46 -17.36
N GLY A 494 18.73 11.66 -17.71
CA GLY A 494 18.78 12.25 -19.06
C GLY A 494 18.11 11.39 -20.15
N ARG A 495 17.39 10.34 -19.77
CA ARG A 495 16.90 9.30 -20.68
C ARG A 495 15.52 9.55 -21.29
N TYR A 496 14.80 10.55 -20.77
CA TYR A 496 13.43 10.83 -21.23
C TYR A 496 13.32 11.98 -22.22
N ASP A 497 14.42 12.72 -22.46
CA ASP A 497 14.36 14.01 -23.12
C ASP A 497 14.51 13.99 -24.66
N ALA A 498 14.81 12.84 -25.26
CA ALA A 498 15.15 12.81 -26.68
C ALA A 498 13.98 13.09 -27.62
N CYS A 499 12.73 12.87 -27.22
CA CYS A 499 11.57 13.04 -28.11
C CYS A 499 10.71 14.28 -27.86
N TRP A 500 10.79 14.92 -26.67
CA TRP A 500 9.83 15.97 -26.31
C TRP A 500 10.39 17.39 -26.34
N ASN A 501 11.68 17.60 -26.03
CA ASN A 501 12.28 18.93 -26.01
C ASN A 501 12.34 19.62 -27.38
N THR A 502 12.20 18.85 -28.46
CA THR A 502 12.10 19.40 -29.82
C THR A 502 10.72 19.97 -30.20
N MET A 503 9.71 19.83 -29.33
CA MET A 503 8.32 20.19 -29.66
C MET A 503 7.78 21.40 -28.92
N VAL A 504 8.44 21.85 -27.87
CA VAL A 504 8.02 23.03 -27.09
C VAL A 504 8.66 24.31 -27.60
N GLU A 505 9.63 24.19 -28.55
CA GLU A 505 10.35 25.35 -29.13
C GLU A 505 9.94 25.63 -30.57
N ASN A 506 8.86 25.03 -31.12
CA ASN A 506 8.33 25.39 -32.45
C ASN A 506 6.87 25.80 -32.38
#